data_e3c13c5cc43a320dca045e250a18375c
#
_entry.id   e3c13c5cc43a320dca045e250a18375c
#
_cell.length_a   1.000
_cell.length_b   1.000
_cell.length_c   1.000
_cell.angle_alpha   90.00
_cell.angle_beta   90.00
_cell.angle_gamma   90.00
#
_symmetry.space_group_name_H-M   'P 1'
#
loop_
_entity.id
_entity.type
_entity.pdbx_description
1 polymer ?
#
loop_
_entity_poly.entity_id
_entity_poly.type
_entity_poly.pdbx_seq_one_letter_code
_entity_poly.pdbx_strand_id
1 'polypeptide(L)'
;MATRWSVGVAAVVLAIGALYAIYSSGKSPDPGSAGNRAGSLAFQVGSPGPGEPAPDFTLTSTQGDQVSLKDYRGKNVLLYFHEGGGCQPCWTQIGDLEKRAADLKAAGIDEVLTITTDPVNLHARKLSDEGLSTVGLSDPDLAVSQRYATNQYGMMGTTRNGHSFIVVGSDGTIGWRGDYGGAPDYTMYVPVDTLLADVRSGAKGAS
;
A
#
# COMPACT_ATOMS: atom_id res chain seq x y z
N MET A 1 -10.34 32.60 62.45
CA MET A 1 -10.90 31.84 61.31
C MET A 1 -10.15 32.01 59.98
N ALA A 2 -8.95 32.58 59.98
CA ALA A 2 -8.19 32.86 58.71
C ALA A 2 -7.23 31.76 58.26
N THR A 3 -6.94 30.76 59.09
CA THR A 3 -5.86 29.77 58.80
C THR A 3 -6.29 28.57 57.93
N ARG A 4 -7.58 28.34 57.74
CA ARG A 4 -8.09 27.18 56.96
C ARG A 4 -8.20 27.44 55.46
N TRP A 5 -8.26 28.70 55.04
CA TRP A 5 -8.34 29.07 53.61
C TRP A 5 -6.98 29.08 52.92
N SER A 6 -5.90 29.39 53.64
CA SER A 6 -4.54 29.43 53.08
C SER A 6 -4.01 28.03 52.69
N VAL A 7 -4.40 26.98 53.41
CA VAL A 7 -3.97 25.60 53.11
C VAL A 7 -4.64 25.08 51.84
N GLY A 8 -5.92 25.41 51.63
CA GLY A 8 -6.66 24.96 50.42
C GLY A 8 -6.13 25.60 49.14
N VAL A 9 -5.79 26.90 49.18
CA VAL A 9 -5.26 27.62 48.02
C VAL A 9 -3.86 27.12 47.66
N ALA A 10 -3.00 26.84 48.62
CA ALA A 10 -1.67 26.30 48.40
C ALA A 10 -1.71 24.88 47.76
N ALA A 11 -2.64 24.03 48.21
CA ALA A 11 -2.81 22.66 47.63
C ALA A 11 -3.29 22.71 46.18
N VAL A 12 -4.20 23.63 45.83
CA VAL A 12 -4.70 23.81 44.46
C VAL A 12 -3.59 24.34 43.52
N VAL A 13 -2.79 25.29 43.98
CA VAL A 13 -1.67 25.82 43.16
C VAL A 13 -0.60 24.76 42.92
N LEU A 14 -0.30 23.91 43.92
CA LEU A 14 0.65 22.80 43.75
C LEU A 14 0.12 21.73 42.81
N ALA A 15 -1.18 21.41 42.84
CA ALA A 15 -1.79 20.45 41.93
C ALA A 15 -1.80 20.97 40.48
N ILE A 16 -2.11 22.25 40.26
CA ILE A 16 -2.04 22.88 38.93
C ILE A 16 -0.61 22.95 38.43
N GLY A 17 0.37 23.24 39.28
CA GLY A 17 1.79 23.25 38.94
C GLY A 17 2.31 21.85 38.55
N ALA A 18 1.89 20.82 39.28
CA ALA A 18 2.24 19.43 38.95
C ALA A 18 1.61 18.98 37.64
N LEU A 19 0.33 19.29 37.37
CA LEU A 19 -0.34 19.02 36.10
C LEU A 19 0.31 19.77 34.94
N TYR A 20 0.70 21.02 35.14
CA TYR A 20 1.42 21.78 34.10
C TYR A 20 2.83 21.23 33.85
N ALA A 21 3.53 20.76 34.87
CA ALA A 21 4.82 20.10 34.70
C ALA A 21 4.71 18.77 33.99
N ILE A 22 3.68 17.97 34.23
CA ILE A 22 3.40 16.73 33.50
C ILE A 22 3.03 17.04 32.04
N TYR A 23 2.20 18.05 31.82
CA TYR A 23 1.82 18.49 30.47
C TYR A 23 3.00 19.06 29.67
N SER A 24 3.88 19.84 30.31
CA SER A 24 5.06 20.41 29.66
C SER A 24 6.23 19.42 29.51
N SER A 25 6.25 18.31 30.27
CA SER A 25 7.25 17.24 30.15
C SER A 25 6.87 16.22 29.07
N GLY A 26 5.60 16.20 28.62
CA GLY A 26 5.17 15.55 27.41
C GLY A 26 5.63 16.37 26.21
N LYS A 27 6.92 16.29 25.85
CA LYS A 27 7.43 16.85 24.60
C LYS A 27 6.67 16.20 23.46
N SER A 28 5.73 16.93 22.88
CA SER A 28 5.31 16.68 21.50
C SER A 28 6.57 16.75 20.63
N PRO A 29 6.81 15.83 19.70
CA PRO A 29 7.93 15.96 18.77
C PRO A 29 7.78 17.29 18.04
N ASP A 30 8.84 18.10 18.05
CA ASP A 30 8.91 19.37 17.34
C ASP A 30 8.60 19.13 15.85
N PRO A 31 7.59 19.79 15.25
CA PRO A 31 7.30 19.63 13.81
C PRO A 31 8.40 20.24 12.92
N GLY A 32 9.46 20.78 13.49
CA GLY A 32 10.53 21.49 12.78
C GLY A 32 11.82 20.73 12.53
N SER A 33 11.96 19.45 12.92
CA SER A 33 13.17 18.64 12.71
C SER A 33 12.95 17.42 11.80
N ALA A 34 11.90 17.40 11.02
CA ALA A 34 11.79 16.49 9.88
C ALA A 34 12.66 17.05 8.75
N GLY A 35 13.96 16.78 8.78
CA GLY A 35 14.76 16.82 7.56
C GLY A 35 14.01 16.01 6.51
N ASN A 36 13.78 16.65 5.35
CA ASN A 36 13.02 16.20 4.20
C ASN A 36 13.53 14.83 3.66
N ARG A 37 13.26 13.75 4.39
CA ARG A 37 13.11 12.41 3.83
C ARG A 37 11.65 12.37 3.39
N ALA A 38 11.38 12.33 2.10
CA ALA A 38 10.12 11.88 1.58
C ALA A 38 9.73 10.65 2.43
N GLY A 39 8.65 10.78 3.21
CA GLY A 39 8.39 9.83 4.28
C GLY A 39 8.21 8.45 3.66
N SER A 40 9.13 7.53 3.92
CA SER A 40 8.95 6.13 3.56
C SER A 40 7.76 5.63 4.39
N LEU A 41 6.71 5.21 3.71
CA LEU A 41 5.61 4.52 4.37
C LEU A 41 6.11 3.14 4.81
N ALA A 42 5.69 2.70 5.98
CA ALA A 42 6.02 1.34 6.42
C ALA A 42 5.29 0.32 5.55
N PHE A 43 6.00 -0.73 5.14
CA PHE A 43 5.41 -1.88 4.45
C PHE A 43 6.03 -3.18 4.95
N GLN A 44 5.28 -4.25 4.77
CA GLN A 44 5.73 -5.61 5.05
C GLN A 44 6.16 -6.28 3.74
N VAL A 45 6.88 -7.39 3.83
CA VAL A 45 7.25 -8.21 2.68
C VAL A 45 6.74 -9.62 2.94
N GLY A 46 5.70 -9.99 2.22
CA GLY A 46 5.12 -11.32 2.30
C GLY A 46 5.85 -12.36 1.45
N SER A 47 5.30 -13.58 1.38
CA SER A 47 5.82 -14.65 0.56
C SER A 47 4.80 -15.02 -0.55
N PRO A 48 5.29 -15.26 -1.79
CA PRO A 48 6.68 -15.21 -2.22
C PRO A 48 7.25 -13.79 -2.20
N GLY A 49 8.52 -13.66 -1.90
CA GLY A 49 9.25 -12.39 -1.76
C GLY A 49 10.31 -12.17 -2.84
N PRO A 50 11.11 -11.10 -2.73
CA PRO A 50 12.20 -10.82 -3.66
C PRO A 50 13.18 -11.99 -3.79
N GLY A 51 13.57 -12.32 -5.02
CA GLY A 51 14.43 -13.45 -5.37
C GLY A 51 13.68 -14.77 -5.60
N GLU A 52 12.39 -14.87 -5.24
CA GLU A 52 11.57 -16.06 -5.47
C GLU A 52 10.86 -15.99 -6.83
N PRO A 53 10.57 -17.14 -7.48
CA PRO A 53 9.74 -17.17 -8.67
C PRO A 53 8.34 -16.64 -8.40
N ALA A 54 7.83 -15.75 -9.24
CA ALA A 54 6.46 -15.32 -9.20
C ALA A 54 5.52 -16.47 -9.59
N PRO A 55 4.53 -16.84 -8.75
CA PRO A 55 3.54 -17.86 -9.09
C PRO A 55 2.78 -17.49 -10.37
N ASP A 56 2.81 -18.37 -11.36
CA ASP A 56 2.05 -18.16 -12.59
C ASP A 56 0.55 -18.13 -12.32
N PHE A 57 -0.15 -17.31 -13.11
CA PHE A 57 -1.61 -17.27 -13.11
C PHE A 57 -2.15 -17.04 -14.52
N THR A 58 -3.42 -17.34 -14.67
CA THR A 58 -4.25 -16.88 -15.79
C THR A 58 -5.57 -16.40 -15.21
N LEU A 59 -5.91 -15.13 -15.44
CA LEU A 59 -7.11 -14.48 -14.95
C LEU A 59 -7.88 -13.84 -16.09
N THR A 60 -9.19 -13.70 -15.91
CA THR A 60 -10.03 -12.98 -16.87
C THR A 60 -9.86 -11.48 -16.66
N SER A 61 -9.56 -10.76 -17.73
CA SER A 61 -9.44 -9.31 -17.73
C SER A 61 -10.81 -8.63 -17.79
N THR A 62 -10.83 -7.34 -17.46
CA THR A 62 -12.01 -6.48 -17.62
C THR A 62 -12.40 -6.25 -19.08
N GLN A 63 -11.56 -6.66 -20.04
CA GLN A 63 -11.83 -6.62 -21.47
C GLN A 63 -12.38 -7.96 -22.00
N GLY A 64 -12.45 -8.98 -21.12
CA GLY A 64 -12.97 -10.32 -21.46
C GLY A 64 -11.93 -11.34 -21.89
N ASP A 65 -10.67 -10.93 -22.03
CA ASP A 65 -9.58 -11.79 -22.44
C ASP A 65 -9.00 -12.59 -21.26
N GLN A 66 -8.38 -13.73 -21.56
CA GLN A 66 -7.55 -14.46 -20.61
C GLN A 66 -6.14 -13.89 -20.62
N VAL A 67 -5.70 -13.37 -19.48
CA VAL A 67 -4.38 -12.78 -19.31
C VAL A 67 -3.53 -13.67 -18.41
N SER A 68 -2.40 -14.12 -18.90
CA SER A 68 -1.45 -14.94 -18.16
C SER A 68 -0.19 -14.15 -17.83
N LEU A 69 0.36 -14.32 -16.62
CA LEU A 69 1.64 -13.71 -16.25
C LEU A 69 2.77 -14.12 -17.22
N LYS A 70 2.68 -15.31 -17.80
CA LYS A 70 3.65 -15.79 -18.81
C LYS A 70 3.71 -14.93 -20.07
N ASP A 71 2.61 -14.27 -20.42
CA ASP A 71 2.53 -13.43 -21.62
C ASP A 71 3.40 -12.16 -21.49
N TYR A 72 3.86 -11.88 -20.27
CA TYR A 72 4.72 -10.74 -19.94
C TYR A 72 6.20 -11.11 -19.79
N ARG A 73 6.63 -12.32 -20.15
CA ARG A 73 8.05 -12.66 -20.14
C ARG A 73 8.85 -11.71 -21.05
N GLY A 74 10.01 -11.27 -20.56
CA GLY A 74 10.80 -10.23 -21.23
C GLY A 74 10.45 -8.80 -20.83
N LYS A 75 9.40 -8.60 -20.00
CA LYS A 75 8.99 -7.31 -19.43
C LYS A 75 9.02 -7.33 -17.92
N ASN A 76 9.25 -6.17 -17.32
CA ASN A 76 9.06 -5.98 -15.89
C ASN A 76 7.62 -5.51 -15.63
N VAL A 77 6.90 -6.24 -14.79
CA VAL A 77 5.47 -6.03 -14.55
C VAL A 77 5.24 -5.64 -13.10
N LEU A 78 4.50 -4.55 -12.87
CA LEU A 78 3.98 -4.20 -11.56
C LEU A 78 2.60 -4.86 -11.40
N LEU A 79 2.51 -5.83 -10.51
CA LEU A 79 1.25 -6.38 -10.04
C LEU A 79 0.77 -5.53 -8.86
N TYR A 80 -0.43 -4.97 -8.98
CA TYR A 80 -1.07 -4.23 -7.90
C TYR A 80 -2.32 -4.98 -7.44
N PHE A 81 -2.23 -5.61 -6.27
CA PHE A 81 -3.36 -6.25 -5.61
C PHE A 81 -4.08 -5.24 -4.72
N HIS A 82 -5.42 -5.16 -4.82
CA HIS A 82 -6.21 -4.19 -4.08
C HIS A 82 -7.59 -4.72 -3.66
N GLU A 83 -8.21 -4.05 -2.67
CA GLU A 83 -9.48 -4.51 -2.07
C GLU A 83 -10.69 -4.45 -3.01
N GLY A 84 -10.61 -3.69 -4.10
CA GLY A 84 -11.70 -3.62 -5.08
C GLY A 84 -12.76 -2.56 -4.79
N GLY A 85 -14.01 -2.84 -5.16
CA GLY A 85 -15.10 -1.88 -5.33
C GLY A 85 -15.35 -0.89 -4.18
N GLY A 86 -15.16 -1.31 -2.93
CA GLY A 86 -15.38 -0.45 -1.76
C GLY A 86 -14.22 0.45 -1.37
N CYS A 87 -13.03 0.28 -1.99
CA CYS A 87 -11.81 1.00 -1.62
C CYS A 87 -11.56 2.19 -2.54
N GLN A 88 -12.13 3.36 -2.25
CA GLN A 88 -11.87 4.55 -3.08
C GLN A 88 -10.39 4.93 -3.17
N PRO A 89 -9.55 4.85 -2.10
CA PRO A 89 -8.12 5.08 -2.21
C PRO A 89 -7.42 4.15 -3.23
N CYS A 90 -7.89 2.90 -3.38
CA CYS A 90 -7.33 1.96 -4.35
C CYS A 90 -7.56 2.43 -5.80
N TRP A 91 -8.72 3.01 -6.10
CA TRP A 91 -9.03 3.57 -7.42
C TRP A 91 -8.24 4.84 -7.70
N THR A 92 -8.07 5.69 -6.69
CA THR A 92 -7.17 6.85 -6.77
C THR A 92 -5.75 6.40 -7.08
N GLN A 93 -5.28 5.32 -6.43
CA GLN A 93 -3.96 4.72 -6.69
C GLN A 93 -3.79 4.32 -8.16
N ILE A 94 -4.78 3.63 -8.75
CA ILE A 94 -4.73 3.23 -10.17
C ILE A 94 -4.64 4.47 -11.06
N GLY A 95 -5.49 5.47 -10.82
CA GLY A 95 -5.47 6.71 -11.60
C GLY A 95 -4.15 7.46 -11.52
N ASP A 96 -3.48 7.44 -10.37
CA ASP A 96 -2.18 8.10 -10.23
C ASP A 96 -1.05 7.28 -10.86
N LEU A 97 -1.12 5.93 -10.85
CA LEU A 97 -0.21 5.08 -11.62
C LEU A 97 -0.34 5.35 -13.13
N GLU A 98 -1.56 5.47 -13.66
CA GLU A 98 -1.78 5.80 -15.08
C GLU A 98 -1.17 7.16 -15.45
N LYS A 99 -1.46 8.20 -14.66
CA LYS A 99 -0.91 9.55 -14.89
C LYS A 99 0.63 9.59 -14.86
N ARG A 100 1.23 8.68 -14.12
CA ARG A 100 2.68 8.57 -13.91
C ARG A 100 3.32 7.42 -14.69
N ALA A 101 2.66 6.93 -15.76
CA ALA A 101 3.16 5.81 -16.58
C ALA A 101 4.58 6.06 -17.13
N ALA A 102 4.91 7.30 -17.49
CA ALA A 102 6.27 7.64 -17.95
C ALA A 102 7.32 7.47 -16.84
N ASP A 103 6.97 7.80 -15.59
CA ASP A 103 7.88 7.66 -14.45
C ASP A 103 8.05 6.18 -14.05
N LEU A 104 6.99 5.39 -14.15
CA LEU A 104 7.04 3.93 -13.98
C LEU A 104 7.99 3.31 -15.01
N LYS A 105 7.85 3.71 -16.29
CA LYS A 105 8.73 3.25 -17.35
C LYS A 105 10.18 3.65 -17.12
N ALA A 106 10.44 4.88 -16.68
CA ALA A 106 11.77 5.36 -16.32
C ALA A 106 12.38 4.60 -15.11
N ALA A 107 11.53 4.04 -14.26
CA ALA A 107 11.95 3.16 -13.17
C ALA A 107 12.12 1.69 -13.59
N GLY A 108 11.93 1.37 -14.86
CA GLY A 108 12.08 0.03 -15.41
C GLY A 108 10.82 -0.85 -15.30
N ILE A 109 9.66 -0.27 -15.01
CA ILE A 109 8.37 -0.98 -15.00
C ILE A 109 7.72 -0.78 -16.37
N ASP A 110 7.52 -1.87 -17.11
CA ASP A 110 6.99 -1.84 -18.48
C ASP A 110 5.46 -1.87 -18.52
N GLU A 111 4.85 -2.61 -17.58
CA GLU A 111 3.40 -2.84 -17.55
C GLU A 111 2.88 -2.79 -16.11
N VAL A 112 1.59 -2.43 -15.96
CA VAL A 112 0.86 -2.46 -14.68
C VAL A 112 -0.37 -3.34 -14.85
N LEU A 113 -0.53 -4.33 -13.99
CA LEU A 113 -1.71 -5.18 -13.91
C LEU A 113 -2.36 -4.98 -12.54
N THR A 114 -3.64 -4.62 -12.51
CA THR A 114 -4.40 -4.49 -11.26
C THR A 114 -5.22 -5.75 -11.01
N ILE A 115 -5.21 -6.25 -9.79
CA ILE A 115 -5.85 -7.52 -9.44
C ILE A 115 -6.75 -7.31 -8.23
N THR A 116 -8.03 -7.66 -8.39
CA THR A 116 -9.02 -7.63 -7.29
C THR A 116 -9.84 -8.91 -7.27
N THR A 117 -10.49 -9.16 -6.14
CA THR A 117 -11.43 -10.27 -5.97
C THR A 117 -12.85 -9.96 -6.46
N ASP A 118 -13.07 -8.77 -7.00
CA ASP A 118 -14.35 -8.43 -7.59
C ASP A 118 -14.61 -9.23 -8.87
N PRO A 119 -15.86 -9.61 -9.17
CA PRO A 119 -16.22 -10.17 -10.46
C PRO A 119 -15.89 -9.23 -11.63
N VAL A 120 -15.55 -9.81 -12.79
CA VAL A 120 -15.12 -9.07 -13.99
C VAL A 120 -16.03 -7.89 -14.32
N ASN A 121 -17.35 -8.10 -14.31
CA ASN A 121 -18.34 -7.07 -14.66
C ASN A 121 -18.36 -5.89 -13.67
N LEU A 122 -18.17 -6.14 -12.37
CA LEU A 122 -18.10 -5.08 -11.36
C LEU A 122 -16.77 -4.33 -11.45
N HIS A 123 -15.67 -5.04 -11.65
CA HIS A 123 -14.36 -4.46 -11.85
C HIS A 123 -14.33 -3.57 -13.10
N ALA A 124 -14.81 -4.08 -14.26
CA ALA A 124 -14.89 -3.32 -15.51
C ALA A 124 -15.75 -2.07 -15.38
N ARG A 125 -16.91 -2.20 -14.74
CA ARG A 125 -17.80 -1.07 -14.49
C ARG A 125 -17.09 0.01 -13.64
N LYS A 126 -16.43 -0.40 -12.56
CA LYS A 126 -15.77 0.56 -11.66
C LYS A 126 -14.61 1.28 -12.36
N LEU A 127 -13.79 0.58 -13.15
CA LEU A 127 -12.75 1.23 -13.98
C LEU A 127 -13.37 2.26 -14.93
N SER A 128 -14.48 1.92 -15.59
CA SER A 128 -15.19 2.84 -16.47
C SER A 128 -15.75 4.06 -15.73
N ASP A 129 -16.37 3.86 -14.56
CA ASP A 129 -16.94 4.93 -13.74
C ASP A 129 -15.86 5.92 -13.25
N GLU A 130 -14.63 5.42 -13.00
CA GLU A 130 -13.46 6.23 -12.62
C GLU A 130 -12.68 6.79 -13.82
N GLY A 131 -13.05 6.44 -15.06
CA GLY A 131 -12.36 6.86 -16.28
C GLY A 131 -10.96 6.28 -16.43
N LEU A 132 -10.74 5.04 -15.95
CA LEU A 132 -9.45 4.37 -15.94
C LEU A 132 -9.34 3.38 -17.10
N SER A 133 -8.14 3.26 -17.68
CA SER A 133 -7.82 2.41 -18.83
C SER A 133 -6.92 1.23 -18.50
N THR A 134 -6.40 1.15 -17.30
CA THR A 134 -5.53 0.07 -16.82
C THR A 134 -6.21 -1.29 -16.96
N VAL A 135 -5.44 -2.31 -17.34
CA VAL A 135 -5.94 -3.68 -17.42
C VAL A 135 -6.25 -4.20 -16.02
N GLY A 136 -7.54 -4.45 -15.77
CA GLY A 136 -8.02 -5.04 -14.52
C GLY A 136 -8.18 -6.54 -14.66
N LEU A 137 -7.72 -7.30 -13.69
CA LEU A 137 -7.83 -8.76 -13.62
C LEU A 137 -8.69 -9.15 -12.42
N SER A 138 -9.54 -10.15 -12.62
CA SER A 138 -10.48 -10.63 -11.60
C SER A 138 -10.05 -12.00 -11.07
N ASP A 139 -9.91 -12.09 -9.73
CA ASP A 139 -9.56 -13.30 -8.96
C ASP A 139 -10.68 -13.59 -7.92
N PRO A 140 -11.93 -13.87 -8.36
CA PRO A 140 -13.08 -13.91 -7.47
C PRO A 140 -13.06 -15.08 -6.48
N ASP A 141 -12.29 -16.11 -6.74
CA ASP A 141 -12.09 -17.27 -5.87
C ASP A 141 -10.85 -17.16 -4.97
N LEU A 142 -10.13 -16.03 -5.03
CA LEU A 142 -8.91 -15.77 -4.26
C LEU A 142 -7.72 -16.72 -4.58
N ALA A 143 -7.80 -17.51 -5.65
CA ALA A 143 -6.79 -18.53 -5.92
C ALA A 143 -5.40 -17.95 -6.20
N VAL A 144 -5.33 -16.82 -6.89
CA VAL A 144 -4.06 -16.10 -7.13
C VAL A 144 -3.65 -15.32 -5.90
N SER A 145 -4.58 -14.59 -5.30
CA SER A 145 -4.37 -13.78 -4.10
C SER A 145 -3.79 -14.59 -2.94
N GLN A 146 -4.26 -15.83 -2.75
CA GLN A 146 -3.74 -16.74 -1.72
C GLN A 146 -2.33 -17.23 -2.04
N ARG A 147 -2.01 -17.53 -3.32
CA ARG A 147 -0.66 -17.94 -3.73
C ARG A 147 0.37 -16.84 -3.54
N TYR A 148 -0.05 -15.58 -3.65
CA TYR A 148 0.76 -14.41 -3.35
C TYR A 148 0.60 -13.92 -1.91
N ALA A 149 -0.25 -14.54 -1.10
CA ALA A 149 -0.60 -14.15 0.27
C ALA A 149 -1.04 -12.69 0.41
N THR A 150 -1.48 -12.03 -0.67
CA THR A 150 -1.87 -10.61 -0.68
C THR A 150 -3.18 -10.35 0.07
N ASN A 151 -4.00 -11.38 0.24
CA ASN A 151 -5.22 -11.33 1.05
C ASN A 151 -4.96 -11.23 2.57
N GLN A 152 -3.70 -11.22 3.01
CA GLN A 152 -3.33 -11.02 4.42
C GLN A 152 -3.04 -9.56 4.77
N TYR A 153 -2.99 -8.68 3.78
CA TYR A 153 -2.54 -7.29 3.93
C TYR A 153 -3.64 -6.28 3.57
N GLY A 154 -4.79 -6.39 4.23
CA GLY A 154 -5.93 -5.51 4.02
C GLY A 154 -6.83 -5.37 5.24
N MET A 155 -7.78 -4.43 5.18
CA MET A 155 -8.73 -4.17 6.26
C MET A 155 -9.92 -5.13 6.27
N MET A 156 -10.18 -5.84 5.17
CA MET A 156 -11.33 -6.71 4.99
C MET A 156 -11.07 -8.17 5.40
N GLY A 157 -10.08 -8.39 6.25
CA GLY A 157 -9.64 -9.74 6.63
C GLY A 157 -9.06 -10.49 5.41
N THR A 158 -9.19 -11.84 5.42
CA THR A 158 -8.60 -12.69 4.37
C THR A 158 -9.53 -12.95 3.18
N THR A 159 -10.71 -12.33 3.15
CA THR A 159 -11.72 -12.55 2.11
C THR A 159 -11.54 -11.67 0.87
N ARG A 160 -10.65 -10.69 0.94
CA ARG A 160 -10.25 -9.80 -0.15
C ARG A 160 -8.75 -9.59 -0.17
N ASN A 161 -8.24 -9.05 -1.25
CA ASN A 161 -6.88 -8.52 -1.28
C ASN A 161 -6.73 -7.35 -0.33
N GLY A 162 -5.48 -7.10 0.08
CA GLY A 162 -5.11 -5.86 0.71
C GLY A 162 -4.56 -4.84 -0.28
N HIS A 163 -3.53 -4.14 0.12
CA HIS A 163 -2.86 -3.12 -0.70
C HIS A 163 -1.39 -3.51 -0.87
N SER A 164 -1.12 -4.29 -1.92
CA SER A 164 0.18 -4.92 -2.16
C SER A 164 0.68 -4.63 -3.57
N PHE A 165 1.97 -4.29 -3.68
CA PHE A 165 2.66 -4.08 -4.93
C PHE A 165 3.79 -5.09 -5.08
N ILE A 166 3.89 -5.73 -6.25
CA ILE A 166 4.89 -6.75 -6.54
C ILE A 166 5.47 -6.48 -7.93
N VAL A 167 6.75 -6.20 -8.01
CA VAL A 167 7.46 -6.09 -9.29
C VAL A 167 8.00 -7.45 -9.68
N VAL A 168 7.49 -7.98 -10.77
CA VAL A 168 7.97 -9.22 -11.39
C VAL A 168 8.92 -8.86 -12.52
N GLY A 169 10.15 -9.34 -12.44
CA GLY A 169 11.17 -9.12 -13.45
C GLY A 169 10.90 -9.87 -14.76
N SER A 170 11.61 -9.50 -15.80
CA SER A 170 11.48 -10.06 -17.15
C SER A 170 11.74 -11.57 -17.23
N ASP A 171 12.49 -12.11 -16.26
CA ASP A 171 12.74 -13.55 -16.10
C ASP A 171 11.63 -14.28 -15.31
N GLY A 172 10.68 -13.53 -14.72
CA GLY A 172 9.61 -14.03 -13.88
C GLY A 172 9.94 -14.21 -12.41
N THR A 173 11.07 -13.65 -11.97
CA THR A 173 11.44 -13.58 -10.56
C THR A 173 10.89 -12.30 -9.94
N ILE A 174 10.47 -12.36 -8.68
CA ILE A 174 10.05 -11.16 -7.94
C ILE A 174 11.29 -10.32 -7.64
N GLY A 175 11.36 -9.13 -8.22
CA GLY A 175 12.45 -8.18 -7.99
C GLY A 175 12.24 -7.32 -6.75
N TRP A 176 10.97 -7.00 -6.45
CA TRP A 176 10.59 -6.19 -5.29
C TRP A 176 9.15 -6.49 -4.86
N ARG A 177 8.86 -6.33 -3.57
CA ARG A 177 7.53 -6.45 -3.00
C ARG A 177 7.33 -5.48 -1.84
N GLY A 178 6.15 -4.83 -1.78
CA GLY A 178 5.73 -4.01 -0.66
C GLY A 178 4.24 -4.21 -0.36
N ASP A 179 3.95 -4.73 0.83
CA ASP A 179 2.60 -4.96 1.34
C ASP A 179 2.27 -3.84 2.35
N TYR A 180 1.56 -2.81 1.90
CA TYR A 180 1.27 -1.61 2.70
C TYR A 180 -0.03 -1.70 3.48
N GLY A 181 -0.98 -2.51 3.02
CA GLY A 181 -2.31 -2.60 3.61
C GLY A 181 -2.40 -3.42 4.89
N GLY A 182 -1.30 -3.99 5.37
CA GLY A 182 -1.27 -4.79 6.59
C GLY A 182 -1.35 -3.97 7.87
N ALA A 183 -1.69 -4.65 8.98
CA ALA A 183 -1.65 -4.05 10.30
C ALA A 183 -0.22 -3.62 10.68
N PRO A 184 0.00 -2.61 11.51
CA PRO A 184 -1.02 -1.78 12.16
C PRO A 184 -1.51 -0.59 11.34
N ASP A 185 -0.82 -0.23 10.22
CA ASP A 185 -0.99 1.06 9.55
C ASP A 185 -2.14 1.05 8.53
N TYR A 186 -2.46 -0.11 7.96
CA TYR A 186 -3.52 -0.29 6.97
C TYR A 186 -3.50 0.78 5.86
N THR A 187 -2.32 1.02 5.29
CA THR A 187 -2.12 2.04 4.25
C THR A 187 -2.77 1.60 2.94
N MET A 188 -3.81 2.33 2.51
CA MET A 188 -4.60 2.00 1.31
C MET A 188 -4.32 2.95 0.13
N TYR A 189 -3.34 3.82 0.25
CA TYR A 189 -2.83 4.68 -0.81
C TYR A 189 -1.33 4.97 -0.57
N VAL A 190 -0.52 4.77 -1.59
CA VAL A 190 0.92 5.04 -1.56
C VAL A 190 1.23 6.08 -2.64
N PRO A 191 1.71 7.29 -2.30
CA PRO A 191 2.15 8.25 -3.31
C PRO A 191 3.13 7.61 -4.29
N VAL A 192 2.96 7.85 -5.60
CA VAL A 192 3.77 7.18 -6.64
C VAL A 192 5.27 7.45 -6.45
N ASP A 193 5.66 8.65 -5.99
CA ASP A 193 7.05 8.96 -5.71
C ASP A 193 7.62 8.10 -4.57
N THR A 194 6.83 7.85 -3.53
CA THR A 194 7.18 6.94 -2.43
C THR A 194 7.33 5.50 -2.94
N LEU A 195 6.33 5.01 -3.68
CA LEU A 195 6.39 3.67 -4.29
C LEU A 195 7.64 3.48 -5.15
N LEU A 196 7.95 4.45 -6.02
CA LEU A 196 9.12 4.39 -6.89
C LEU A 196 10.44 4.49 -6.11
N ALA A 197 10.47 5.26 -5.01
CA ALA A 197 11.64 5.31 -4.13
C ALA A 197 11.88 3.97 -3.44
N ASP A 198 10.82 3.33 -2.95
CA ASP A 198 10.87 2.03 -2.29
C ASP A 198 11.31 0.91 -3.27
N VAL A 199 10.75 0.89 -4.48
CA VAL A 199 11.16 -0.04 -5.55
C VAL A 199 12.66 0.12 -5.87
N ARG A 200 13.14 1.37 -6.04
CA ARG A 200 14.57 1.62 -6.33
C ARG A 200 15.49 1.23 -5.19
N SER A 201 15.05 1.38 -3.95
CA SER A 201 15.82 1.01 -2.77
C SER A 201 15.95 -0.51 -2.62
N GLY A 202 14.89 -1.25 -2.91
CA GLY A 202 14.87 -2.71 -2.89
C GLY A 202 15.71 -3.34 -4.00
N ALA A 203 15.72 -2.74 -5.20
CA ALA A 203 16.56 -3.21 -6.31
C ALA A 203 18.07 -3.13 -6.02
N LYS A 204 18.51 -2.29 -5.05
CA LYS A 204 19.91 -2.19 -4.64
C LYS A 204 20.36 -3.27 -3.65
N GLY A 205 19.42 -3.97 -3.02
CA GLY A 205 19.71 -5.03 -2.04
C GLY A 205 19.81 -6.44 -2.65
N ALA A 206 19.53 -6.60 -3.93
CA ALA A 206 19.51 -7.90 -4.63
C ALA A 206 20.66 -8.08 -5.63
N SER A 207 21.70 -7.21 -5.59
CA SER A 207 22.89 -7.28 -6.46
C SER A 207 24.13 -7.80 -5.73
#